data_f65d010a521bdf9cb493ae9ec5f96da1
#
_entry.id   f65d010a521bdf9cb493ae9ec5f96da1
#
_cell.length_a   1.000
_cell.length_b   1.000
_cell.length_c   1.000
_cell.angle_alpha   90.00
_cell.angle_beta   90.00
_cell.angle_gamma   90.00
#
_symmetry.space_group_name_H-M   'P 1'
#
loop_
_entity.id
_entity.type
_entity.pdbx_description
1 polymer ?
#
loop_
_entity_poly.entity_id
_entity_poly.type
_entity_poly.pdbx_seq_one_letter_code
_entity_poly.pdbx_strand_id
1 'polypeptide(L)'
;MDGAVRKREGGRAAYTELKQDVEDFLFTEAELLDERRFSEWLDLLADDLCYFMPIRSNVKFGQHAQRENTIQGQGISWFDEDKWTLTKRVEQILTGAHFAEEPLSRICHMVSNVQVLDARPSAEAAEEVTVKSRFLVYQNRLESETYLFVGKRTDVLRRSDDSWKIIRREIILDQNILQAKSLTVFF
;
A
#
# COMPACT_ATOMS: atom_id res chain seq x y z
N MET A 1 -24.16 -4.00 -3.51
CA MET A 1 -23.48 -3.43 -4.68
C MET A 1 -24.14 -2.10 -4.97
N ASP A 2 -23.61 -1.04 -4.44
CA ASP A 2 -23.89 0.32 -4.90
C ASP A 2 -22.63 1.13 -4.68
N GLY A 3 -21.68 0.94 -5.59
CA GLY A 3 -20.60 1.87 -5.81
C GLY A 3 -21.14 3.05 -6.61
N ALA A 4 -22.09 3.77 -6.03
CA ALA A 4 -22.44 5.08 -6.55
C ALA A 4 -21.17 5.92 -6.47
N VAL A 5 -20.57 6.21 -7.63
CA VAL A 5 -19.61 7.28 -7.80
C VAL A 5 -20.28 8.52 -7.20
N ARG A 6 -19.95 8.85 -5.94
CA ARG A 6 -20.41 10.09 -5.31
C ARG A 6 -20.06 11.22 -6.28
N LYS A 7 -21.02 12.04 -6.59
CA LYS A 7 -20.85 13.23 -7.42
C LYS A 7 -19.57 13.92 -6.98
N ARG A 8 -18.64 14.10 -7.91
CA ARG A 8 -17.41 14.86 -7.70
C ARG A 8 -17.82 16.30 -7.40
N GLU A 9 -17.94 16.64 -6.13
CA GLU A 9 -18.10 18.01 -5.69
C GLU A 9 -16.72 18.66 -5.83
N GLY A 10 -16.59 19.49 -6.82
CA GLY A 10 -15.36 20.18 -7.21
C GLY A 10 -15.21 20.17 -8.73
N GLY A 11 -14.65 21.24 -9.25
CA GLY A 11 -14.42 21.35 -10.69
C GLY A 11 -13.50 20.22 -11.19
N ARG A 12 -13.65 19.84 -12.46
CA ARG A 12 -12.82 18.83 -13.12
C ARG A 12 -11.31 19.14 -12.99
N ALA A 13 -10.96 20.42 -12.97
CA ALA A 13 -9.58 20.89 -12.81
C ALA A 13 -9.03 20.51 -11.43
N ALA A 14 -9.73 20.89 -10.35
CA ALA A 14 -9.30 20.58 -8.98
C ALA A 14 -9.16 19.05 -8.72
N TYR A 15 -10.09 18.26 -9.27
CA TYR A 15 -9.94 16.81 -9.20
C TYR A 15 -8.70 16.31 -9.94
N THR A 16 -8.37 16.89 -11.08
CA THR A 16 -7.20 16.48 -11.88
C THR A 16 -5.91 16.85 -11.16
N GLU A 17 -5.84 18.05 -10.58
CA GLU A 17 -4.70 18.54 -9.80
C GLU A 17 -4.51 17.67 -8.53
N LEU A 18 -5.58 17.43 -7.79
CA LEU A 18 -5.54 16.55 -6.63
C LEU A 18 -5.08 15.13 -6.98
N LYS A 19 -5.60 14.59 -8.08
CA LYS A 19 -5.21 13.25 -8.54
C LYS A 19 -3.73 13.20 -8.90
N GLN A 20 -3.21 14.23 -9.58
CA GLN A 20 -1.79 14.30 -9.94
C GLN A 20 -0.92 14.41 -8.69
N ASP A 21 -1.28 15.27 -7.73
CA ASP A 21 -0.58 15.41 -6.45
C ASP A 21 -0.50 14.07 -5.68
N VAL A 22 -1.59 13.30 -5.68
CA VAL A 22 -1.64 11.97 -5.09
C VAL A 22 -0.80 10.96 -5.88
N GLU A 23 -0.82 11.01 -7.21
CA GLU A 23 0.00 10.14 -8.05
C GLU A 23 1.49 10.39 -7.81
N ASP A 24 1.91 11.65 -7.77
CA ASP A 24 3.30 12.06 -7.51
C ASP A 24 3.77 11.58 -6.12
N PHE A 25 2.90 11.67 -5.11
CA PHE A 25 3.19 11.11 -3.77
C PHE A 25 3.39 9.60 -3.81
N LEU A 26 2.50 8.84 -4.46
CA LEU A 26 2.57 7.39 -4.53
C LEU A 26 3.77 6.91 -5.37
N PHE A 27 4.16 7.65 -6.39
CA PHE A 27 5.35 7.34 -7.20
C PHE A 27 6.64 7.64 -6.42
N THR A 28 6.67 8.74 -5.67
CA THR A 28 7.78 9.06 -4.76
C THR A 28 7.94 7.98 -3.69
N GLU A 29 6.84 7.51 -3.11
CA GLU A 29 6.86 6.38 -2.16
C GLU A 29 7.50 5.14 -2.77
N ALA A 30 7.07 4.77 -3.98
CA ALA A 30 7.60 3.62 -4.70
C ALA A 30 9.11 3.74 -4.94
N GLU A 31 9.56 4.92 -5.34
CA GLU A 31 10.98 5.21 -5.59
C GLU A 31 11.83 5.11 -4.32
N LEU A 32 11.33 5.64 -3.19
CA LEU A 32 12.02 5.52 -1.89
C LEU A 32 12.22 4.06 -1.48
N LEU A 33 11.22 3.22 -1.69
CA LEU A 33 11.31 1.78 -1.41
C LEU A 33 12.30 1.08 -2.35
N ASP A 34 12.27 1.37 -3.65
CA ASP A 34 13.13 0.78 -4.66
C ASP A 34 14.60 1.18 -4.46
N GLU A 35 14.85 2.41 -4.03
CA GLU A 35 16.17 2.94 -3.69
C GLU A 35 16.64 2.56 -2.27
N ARG A 36 15.83 1.82 -1.51
CA ARG A 36 16.11 1.41 -0.13
C ARG A 36 16.28 2.59 0.84
N ARG A 37 15.64 3.70 0.56
CA ARG A 37 15.59 4.90 1.40
C ARG A 37 14.53 4.73 2.48
N PHE A 38 14.63 3.65 3.24
CA PHE A 38 13.60 3.21 4.17
C PHE A 38 13.31 4.22 5.29
N SER A 39 14.31 4.97 5.74
CA SER A 39 14.09 6.00 6.77
C SER A 39 13.18 7.11 6.25
N GLU A 40 13.39 7.57 5.01
CA GLU A 40 12.57 8.59 4.38
C GLU A 40 11.16 8.06 4.04
N TRP A 41 11.08 6.76 3.67
CA TRP A 41 9.78 6.11 3.51
C TRP A 41 8.97 6.08 4.82
N LEU A 42 9.60 5.81 5.97
CA LEU A 42 8.92 5.84 7.28
C LEU A 42 8.38 7.24 7.62
N ASP A 43 9.00 8.29 7.10
CA ASP A 43 8.52 9.66 7.27
C ASP A 43 7.22 9.94 6.51
N LEU A 44 6.89 9.14 5.48
CA LEU A 44 5.60 9.23 4.79
C LEU A 44 4.44 8.60 5.58
N LEU A 45 4.74 7.85 6.64
CA LEU A 45 3.76 7.15 7.46
C LEU A 45 3.33 8.03 8.65
N ALA A 46 2.04 8.11 8.88
CA ALA A 46 1.50 8.78 10.07
C ALA A 46 1.75 7.95 11.34
N ASP A 47 1.79 8.59 12.50
CA ASP A 47 2.03 7.91 13.76
C ASP A 47 0.85 7.00 14.15
N ASP A 48 -0.35 7.33 13.70
CA ASP A 48 -1.58 6.55 13.85
C ASP A 48 -1.85 5.59 12.68
N LEU A 49 -0.80 5.18 11.96
CA LEU A 49 -0.90 4.28 10.81
C LEU A 49 -1.58 2.96 11.15
N CYS A 50 -2.44 2.52 10.24
CA CYS A 50 -2.93 1.15 10.15
C CYS A 50 -2.51 0.54 8.80
N TYR A 51 -1.64 -0.46 8.83
CA TYR A 51 -1.12 -1.17 7.65
C TYR A 51 -1.63 -2.61 7.66
N PHE A 52 -2.61 -2.90 6.84
CA PHE A 52 -3.36 -4.16 6.88
C PHE A 52 -3.30 -4.91 5.56
N MET A 53 -3.04 -6.21 5.65
CA MET A 53 -3.04 -7.11 4.51
C MET A 53 -3.72 -8.44 4.91
N PRO A 54 -4.98 -8.67 4.50
CA PRO A 54 -5.70 -9.89 4.81
C PRO A 54 -5.12 -11.11 4.09
N ILE A 55 -5.41 -12.28 4.61
CA ILE A 55 -5.25 -13.53 3.87
C ILE A 55 -6.45 -13.70 2.95
N ARG A 56 -6.20 -14.06 1.69
CA ARG A 56 -7.24 -14.41 0.73
C ARG A 56 -7.46 -15.92 0.66
N SER A 57 -8.70 -16.30 0.47
CA SER A 57 -9.12 -17.69 0.30
C SER A 57 -9.90 -17.85 -0.98
N ASN A 58 -9.72 -18.98 -1.65
CA ASN A 58 -10.58 -19.37 -2.76
C ASN A 58 -11.94 -19.81 -2.21
N VAL A 59 -12.99 -19.12 -2.60
CA VAL A 59 -14.35 -19.36 -2.15
C VAL A 59 -15.26 -19.67 -3.31
N LYS A 60 -16.39 -20.32 -3.02
CA LYS A 60 -17.39 -20.65 -4.04
C LYS A 60 -18.03 -19.37 -4.59
N PHE A 61 -18.51 -19.48 -5.83
CA PHE A 61 -19.26 -18.38 -6.46
C PHE A 61 -20.37 -17.86 -5.55
N GLY A 62 -20.46 -16.53 -5.44
CA GLY A 62 -21.42 -15.83 -4.59
C GLY A 62 -20.98 -15.60 -3.13
N GLN A 63 -19.82 -16.15 -2.70
CA GLN A 63 -19.32 -16.01 -1.33
C GLN A 63 -18.16 -15.00 -1.22
N HIS A 64 -17.71 -14.40 -2.32
CA HIS A 64 -16.52 -13.56 -2.36
C HIS A 64 -16.59 -12.37 -1.40
N ALA A 65 -17.70 -11.64 -1.39
CA ALA A 65 -17.85 -10.44 -0.57
C ALA A 65 -17.73 -10.69 0.94
N GLN A 66 -18.01 -11.92 1.39
CA GLN A 66 -18.12 -12.24 2.81
C GLN A 66 -16.97 -13.11 3.34
N ARG A 67 -16.33 -13.88 2.45
CA ARG A 67 -15.43 -14.96 2.88
C ARG A 67 -14.08 -15.00 2.14
N GLU A 68 -13.91 -14.16 1.12
CA GLU A 68 -12.69 -14.18 0.32
C GLU A 68 -11.48 -13.64 1.08
N ASN A 69 -11.68 -12.62 1.92
CA ASN A 69 -10.63 -11.99 2.70
C ASN A 69 -10.89 -12.16 4.19
N THR A 70 -9.85 -12.33 4.98
CA THR A 70 -9.95 -12.23 6.44
C THR A 70 -10.27 -10.78 6.83
N ILE A 71 -10.94 -10.63 7.97
CA ILE A 71 -11.37 -9.34 8.49
C ILE A 71 -10.38 -8.89 9.56
N GLN A 72 -9.98 -7.63 9.52
CA GLN A 72 -9.07 -7.03 10.51
C GLN A 72 -9.60 -7.25 11.93
N GLY A 73 -8.73 -7.70 12.84
CA GLY A 73 -9.10 -8.01 14.23
C GLY A 73 -9.93 -9.29 14.44
N GLN A 74 -10.26 -10.04 13.36
CA GLN A 74 -11.08 -11.25 13.45
C GLN A 74 -10.39 -12.49 12.85
N GLY A 75 -9.08 -12.60 13.00
CA GLY A 75 -8.36 -13.76 12.49
C GLY A 75 -6.92 -13.45 12.13
N ILE A 76 -6.33 -14.35 11.35
CA ILE A 76 -4.95 -14.21 10.89
C ILE A 76 -4.93 -13.34 9.64
N SER A 77 -3.95 -12.45 9.56
CA SER A 77 -3.63 -11.61 8.40
C SER A 77 -2.16 -11.78 8.03
N TRP A 78 -1.77 -11.39 6.80
CA TRP A 78 -0.36 -11.28 6.45
C TRP A 78 0.30 -10.13 7.19
N PHE A 79 -0.37 -8.97 7.24
CA PHE A 79 0.02 -7.81 8.01
C PHE A 79 -1.20 -7.23 8.75
N ASP A 80 -1.00 -6.83 9.99
CA ASP A 80 -1.87 -5.97 10.78
C ASP A 80 -0.92 -5.17 11.69
N GLU A 81 -0.28 -4.17 11.08
CA GLU A 81 0.90 -3.51 11.63
C GLU A 81 0.65 -2.01 11.78
N ASP A 82 1.28 -1.45 12.79
CA ASP A 82 1.38 -0.02 13.02
C ASP A 82 2.75 0.52 12.56
N LYS A 83 2.94 1.83 12.66
CA LYS A 83 4.21 2.48 12.31
C LYS A 83 5.39 1.94 13.14
N TRP A 84 5.16 1.64 14.41
CA TRP A 84 6.21 1.10 15.28
C TRP A 84 6.71 -0.26 14.76
N THR A 85 5.80 -1.14 14.42
CA THR A 85 6.14 -2.47 13.87
C THR A 85 6.89 -2.35 12.55
N LEU A 86 6.42 -1.46 11.63
CA LEU A 86 7.12 -1.22 10.37
C LEU A 86 8.52 -0.63 10.60
N THR A 87 8.67 0.26 11.58
CA THR A 87 9.99 0.79 11.97
C THR A 87 10.92 -0.34 12.42
N LYS A 88 10.43 -1.29 13.23
CA LYS A 88 11.24 -2.43 13.66
C LYS A 88 11.65 -3.35 12.51
N ARG A 89 10.78 -3.54 11.52
CA ARG A 89 11.14 -4.28 10.30
C ARG A 89 12.23 -3.57 9.50
N VAL A 90 12.13 -2.26 9.34
CA VAL A 90 13.17 -1.45 8.69
C VAL A 90 14.49 -1.51 9.46
N GLU A 91 14.46 -1.30 10.77
CA GLU A 91 15.66 -1.44 11.62
C GLU A 91 16.31 -2.80 11.42
N GLN A 92 15.54 -3.89 11.40
CA GLN A 92 16.04 -5.24 11.17
C GLN A 92 16.75 -5.38 9.81
N ILE A 93 16.17 -4.85 8.75
CA ILE A 93 16.79 -4.86 7.41
C ILE A 93 18.11 -4.09 7.43
N LEU A 94 18.15 -2.92 8.07
CA LEU A 94 19.32 -2.05 8.13
C LEU A 94 20.46 -2.61 8.99
N THR A 95 20.22 -3.61 9.85
CA THR A 95 21.31 -4.28 10.59
C THR A 95 22.23 -5.08 9.69
N GLY A 96 21.80 -5.45 8.48
CA GLY A 96 22.53 -6.37 7.60
C GLY A 96 22.60 -7.81 8.13
N ALA A 97 21.94 -8.11 9.24
CA ALA A 97 21.92 -9.46 9.86
C ALA A 97 20.62 -10.22 9.57
N HIS A 98 19.74 -9.64 8.73
CA HIS A 98 18.48 -10.27 8.36
C HIS A 98 18.68 -11.27 7.21
N PHE A 99 18.82 -12.55 7.52
CA PHE A 99 19.14 -13.59 6.53
C PHE A 99 18.19 -13.65 5.33
N ALA A 100 16.92 -13.28 5.50
CA ALA A 100 15.95 -13.24 4.41
C ALA A 100 16.22 -12.10 3.40
N GLU A 101 17.00 -11.10 3.79
CA GLU A 101 17.40 -9.94 2.98
C GLU A 101 18.94 -9.78 2.90
N GLU A 102 19.70 -10.83 3.14
CA GLU A 102 21.15 -10.84 2.93
C GLU A 102 21.54 -11.85 1.84
N PRO A 103 21.99 -11.42 0.67
CA PRO A 103 22.08 -10.02 0.21
C PRO A 103 20.71 -9.38 -0.04
N LEU A 104 20.65 -8.05 0.05
CA LEU A 104 19.41 -7.29 -0.15
C LEU A 104 18.77 -7.55 -1.52
N SER A 105 17.47 -7.72 -1.51
CA SER A 105 16.67 -7.84 -2.73
C SER A 105 16.77 -6.58 -3.59
N ARG A 106 16.67 -6.76 -4.92
CA ARG A 106 16.32 -5.69 -5.85
C ARG A 106 14.81 -5.68 -5.99
N ILE A 107 14.21 -4.54 -5.77
CA ILE A 107 12.76 -4.38 -5.80
C ILE A 107 12.42 -3.31 -6.83
N CYS A 108 11.30 -3.50 -7.52
CA CYS A 108 10.74 -2.50 -8.40
C CYS A 108 9.22 -2.47 -8.19
N HIS A 109 8.73 -1.32 -7.75
CA HIS A 109 7.32 -1.05 -7.59
C HIS A 109 6.75 -0.37 -8.83
N MET A 110 5.67 -0.92 -9.36
CA MET A 110 4.86 -0.25 -10.38
C MET A 110 3.48 0.02 -9.80
N VAL A 111 3.16 1.29 -9.65
CA VAL A 111 1.84 1.77 -9.20
C VAL A 111 1.05 2.26 -10.41
N SER A 112 -0.20 1.86 -10.49
CA SER A 112 -1.05 2.20 -11.64
C SER A 112 -2.52 2.32 -11.26
N ASN A 113 -3.34 2.78 -12.21
CA ASN A 113 -4.80 2.88 -12.06
C ASN A 113 -5.23 3.65 -10.81
N VAL A 114 -4.51 4.72 -10.50
CA VAL A 114 -4.78 5.57 -9.34
C VAL A 114 -6.13 6.28 -9.51
N GLN A 115 -6.98 6.14 -8.52
CA GLN A 115 -8.31 6.73 -8.46
C GLN A 115 -8.54 7.37 -7.09
N VAL A 116 -8.80 8.66 -7.05
CA VAL A 116 -9.30 9.32 -5.86
C VAL A 116 -10.79 8.99 -5.73
N LEU A 117 -11.15 8.25 -4.70
CA LEU A 117 -12.52 7.80 -4.43
C LEU A 117 -13.32 8.81 -3.62
N ASP A 118 -12.66 9.46 -2.67
CA ASP A 118 -13.25 10.46 -1.78
C ASP A 118 -12.20 11.53 -1.44
N ALA A 119 -12.63 12.77 -1.24
CA ALA A 119 -11.78 13.87 -0.82
C ALA A 119 -12.55 14.74 0.16
N ARG A 120 -11.97 15.05 1.30
CA ARG A 120 -12.61 15.78 2.39
C ARG A 120 -11.78 17.00 2.79
N PRO A 121 -12.42 18.17 2.96
CA PRO A 121 -13.84 18.41 2.73
C PRO A 121 -14.25 18.46 1.24
N SER A 122 -13.32 18.78 0.34
CA SER A 122 -13.55 18.80 -1.12
C SER A 122 -12.24 18.55 -1.87
N ALA A 123 -12.28 18.47 -3.20
CA ALA A 123 -11.07 18.29 -4.01
C ALA A 123 -10.16 19.55 -4.00
N GLU A 124 -10.74 20.76 -3.85
CA GLU A 124 -10.00 22.03 -3.81
C GLU A 124 -9.27 22.25 -2.48
N ALA A 125 -9.76 21.65 -1.41
CA ALA A 125 -9.25 21.85 -0.05
C ALA A 125 -9.10 20.51 0.68
N ALA A 126 -8.57 19.51 -0.02
CA ALA A 126 -8.48 18.16 0.50
C ALA A 126 -7.49 18.06 1.67
N GLU A 127 -8.00 17.75 2.85
CA GLU A 127 -7.23 17.42 4.05
C GLU A 127 -7.06 15.91 4.22
N GLU A 128 -8.03 15.13 3.72
CA GLU A 128 -8.00 13.68 3.73
C GLU A 128 -8.54 13.14 2.40
N VAL A 129 -7.86 12.16 1.82
CA VAL A 129 -8.30 11.51 0.59
C VAL A 129 -8.27 9.99 0.74
N THR A 130 -9.27 9.34 0.15
CA THR A 130 -9.29 7.89 -0.04
C THR A 130 -8.91 7.58 -1.47
N VAL A 131 -7.87 6.79 -1.63
CA VAL A 131 -7.27 6.47 -2.92
C VAL A 131 -7.26 4.97 -3.15
N LYS A 132 -7.57 4.56 -4.37
CA LYS A 132 -7.42 3.18 -4.81
C LYS A 132 -6.40 3.11 -5.93
N SER A 133 -5.51 2.13 -5.86
CA SER A 133 -4.51 1.87 -6.90
C SER A 133 -4.35 0.38 -7.17
N ARG A 134 -3.63 0.07 -8.24
CA ARG A 134 -3.09 -1.26 -8.52
C ARG A 134 -1.59 -1.21 -8.36
N PHE A 135 -1.02 -2.32 -7.94
CA PHE A 135 0.43 -2.45 -7.88
C PHE A 135 0.89 -3.75 -8.51
N LEU A 136 2.10 -3.69 -9.03
CA LEU A 136 2.94 -4.83 -9.32
C LEU A 136 4.28 -4.58 -8.64
N VAL A 137 4.72 -5.50 -7.78
CA VAL A 137 6.04 -5.46 -7.16
C VAL A 137 6.85 -6.62 -7.67
N TYR A 138 7.96 -6.31 -8.32
CA TYR A 138 8.96 -7.28 -8.73
C TYR A 138 10.06 -7.33 -7.66
N GLN A 139 10.39 -8.54 -7.22
CA GLN A 139 11.50 -8.78 -6.30
C GLN A 139 12.46 -9.79 -6.93
N ASN A 140 13.73 -9.46 -6.95
CA ASN A 140 14.81 -10.37 -7.32
C ASN A 140 15.89 -10.39 -6.24
N ARG A 141 16.20 -11.58 -5.76
CA ARG A 141 17.29 -11.83 -4.84
C ARG A 141 18.11 -13.01 -5.32
N LEU A 142 19.42 -12.90 -5.25
CA LEU A 142 20.33 -13.91 -5.78
C LEU A 142 20.08 -14.20 -7.27
N GLU A 143 20.51 -15.35 -7.75
CA GLU A 143 20.42 -15.79 -9.13
C GLU A 143 19.09 -16.45 -9.47
N SER A 144 18.41 -17.02 -8.49
CA SER A 144 17.25 -17.89 -8.67
C SER A 144 15.96 -17.42 -7.98
N GLU A 145 16.02 -16.42 -7.14
CA GLU A 145 14.84 -15.96 -6.39
C GLU A 145 14.23 -14.75 -7.09
N THR A 146 13.13 -15.01 -7.79
CA THR A 146 12.36 -13.98 -8.48
C THR A 146 10.89 -14.15 -8.13
N TYR A 147 10.28 -13.08 -7.62
CA TYR A 147 8.88 -13.07 -7.23
C TYR A 147 8.15 -11.88 -7.82
N LEU A 148 6.86 -12.07 -8.09
CA LEU A 148 5.95 -11.04 -8.53
C LEU A 148 4.78 -11.00 -7.53
N PHE A 149 4.52 -9.81 -7.02
CA PHE A 149 3.33 -9.54 -6.21
C PHE A 149 2.43 -8.59 -6.98
N VAL A 150 1.22 -9.03 -7.24
CA VAL A 150 0.22 -8.25 -7.97
C VAL A 150 -1.01 -8.09 -7.11
N GLY A 151 -1.54 -6.87 -7.08
CA GLY A 151 -2.72 -6.63 -6.27
C GLY A 151 -3.28 -5.23 -6.41
N LYS A 152 -4.07 -4.90 -5.42
CA LYS A 152 -4.70 -3.58 -5.27
C LYS A 152 -4.52 -3.10 -3.85
N ARG A 153 -4.47 -1.80 -3.68
CA ARG A 153 -4.49 -1.20 -2.35
C ARG A 153 -5.50 -0.05 -2.28
N THR A 154 -5.98 0.16 -1.10
CA THR A 154 -6.80 1.32 -0.76
C THR A 154 -6.07 2.06 0.34
N ASP A 155 -5.70 3.29 0.07
CA ASP A 155 -4.98 4.16 0.98
C ASP A 155 -5.91 5.27 1.47
N VAL A 156 -5.78 5.65 2.73
CA VAL A 156 -6.28 6.92 3.26
C VAL A 156 -5.08 7.78 3.57
N LEU A 157 -5.00 8.91 2.88
CA LEU A 157 -3.93 9.87 3.02
C LEU A 157 -4.44 11.11 3.73
N ARG A 158 -3.65 11.65 4.65
CA ARG A 158 -3.92 12.89 5.37
C ARG A 158 -2.90 13.94 4.97
N ARG A 159 -3.36 15.17 4.70
CA ARG A 159 -2.48 16.31 4.41
C ARG A 159 -1.55 16.57 5.59
N SER A 160 -0.28 16.75 5.30
CA SER A 160 0.74 17.13 6.27
C SER A 160 1.69 18.10 5.60
N ASP A 161 1.66 19.34 6.04
CA ASP A 161 2.36 20.45 5.38
C ASP A 161 2.02 20.50 3.87
N ASP A 162 3.02 20.52 3.01
CA ASP A 162 2.84 20.53 1.55
C ASP A 162 2.74 19.12 0.91
N SER A 163 2.61 18.06 1.72
CA SER A 163 2.60 16.68 1.23
C SER A 163 1.49 15.85 1.89
N TRP A 164 1.61 14.53 1.80
CA TRP A 164 0.67 13.57 2.37
C TRP A 164 1.36 12.64 3.36
N LYS A 165 0.58 12.10 4.31
CA LYS A 165 0.97 10.95 5.13
C LYS A 165 -0.06 9.84 5.00
N ILE A 166 0.41 8.60 4.96
CA ILE A 166 -0.45 7.43 4.93
C ILE A 166 -0.94 7.18 6.35
N ILE A 167 -2.25 7.26 6.58
CA ILE A 167 -2.89 6.93 7.86
C ILE A 167 -3.50 5.53 7.85
N ARG A 168 -3.88 5.03 6.68
CA ARG A 168 -4.37 3.67 6.51
C ARG A 168 -3.97 3.14 5.15
N ARG A 169 -3.52 1.89 5.12
CA ARG A 169 -3.31 1.14 3.90
C ARG A 169 -3.93 -0.25 4.03
N GLU A 170 -4.82 -0.59 3.15
CA GLU A 170 -5.34 -1.95 2.99
C GLU A 170 -4.81 -2.53 1.67
N ILE A 171 -4.10 -3.65 1.78
CA ILE A 171 -3.41 -4.31 0.67
C ILE A 171 -4.12 -5.62 0.36
N ILE A 172 -4.58 -5.80 -0.86
CA ILE A 172 -5.20 -7.04 -1.31
C ILE A 172 -4.33 -7.65 -2.40
N LEU A 173 -3.59 -8.70 -2.06
CA LEU A 173 -2.86 -9.50 -3.05
C LEU A 173 -3.83 -10.35 -3.89
N ASP A 174 -3.59 -10.41 -5.19
CA ASP A 174 -4.33 -11.31 -6.09
C ASP A 174 -3.71 -12.71 -6.13
N GLN A 175 -3.29 -13.19 -4.95
CA GLN A 175 -2.74 -14.52 -4.68
C GLN A 175 -3.35 -15.06 -3.38
N ASN A 176 -3.74 -16.32 -3.37
CA ASN A 176 -4.19 -16.98 -2.14
C ASN A 176 -3.07 -17.74 -1.44
N ILE A 177 -2.00 -18.06 -2.15
CA ILE A 177 -0.79 -18.68 -1.62
C ILE A 177 0.41 -17.81 -2.01
N LEU A 178 1.19 -17.41 -1.03
CA LEU A 178 2.46 -16.74 -1.27
C LEU A 178 3.46 -17.72 -1.87
N GLN A 179 3.98 -17.38 -3.04
CA GLN A 179 5.04 -18.15 -3.69
C GLN A 179 6.43 -17.75 -3.20
N ALA A 180 6.54 -16.57 -2.60
CA ALA A 180 7.78 -16.10 -2.01
C ALA A 180 8.10 -16.87 -0.72
N LYS A 181 9.37 -17.15 -0.49
CA LYS A 181 9.86 -17.82 0.73
C LYS A 181 9.65 -16.97 1.98
N SER A 182 9.67 -15.67 1.82
CA SER A 182 9.45 -14.68 2.89
C SER A 182 8.74 -13.45 2.33
N LEU A 183 8.04 -12.74 3.19
CA LEU A 183 7.35 -11.50 2.84
C LEU A 183 8.11 -10.33 3.46
N THR A 184 9.21 -9.98 2.83
CA THR A 184 10.12 -8.92 3.29
C THR A 184 9.89 -7.58 2.60
N VAL A 185 9.11 -7.57 1.54
CA VAL A 185 8.75 -6.34 0.80
C VAL A 185 7.71 -5.51 1.56
N PHE A 186 7.73 -4.23 1.31
CA PHE A 186 6.65 -3.29 1.65
C PHE A 186 5.81 -3.05 0.39
N PHE A 187 4.54 -2.60 0.56
CA PHE A 187 3.60 -2.44 -0.54
C PHE A 187 2.99 -1.04 -0.55
#